data_0742a812d5b45580cecbda079686cab9
#
_entry.id   0742a812d5b45580cecbda079686cab9
#
_cell.length_a   1.000
_cell.length_b   1.000
_cell.length_c   1.000
_cell.angle_alpha   90.00
_cell.angle_beta   90.00
_cell.angle_gamma   90.00
#
_symmetry.space_group_name_H-M   'P 1'
#
loop_
_entity.id
_entity.type
_entity.pdbx_description
1 polymer ?
#
loop_
_entity_poly.entity_id
_entity_poly.type
_entity_poly.pdbx_seq_one_letter_code
_entity_poly.pdbx_strand_id
1 'polypeptide(L)'
;MSSSASWVEMGPTNGLAYILYDQGYDVWLLNTRGNIYSQKHVNPNIQPAEYWSFSFHEIGTYDLPATIDEILRITGKSTLQYIGHSQGCTAFFVMASVLPSYAKKVSLMQALSPTVYLKNSQSPVLRFLSLFKGNIRLLLNSLGGFSVAKDNKLIKQFRDQICQSKQLGSEICRIFDFVACGFGWKQFNNTLEPIVAEHSSQGASAFQIYHYSQLLTSNAFAAFDNGEVLNLQQYNTPKPPAYNISQIPCQVALHHSQDDWLASPPDVQQLKEQLSNVVDHSYIQQEGFHHYDYLLSKNVQYLVHDRVISNCARYGHKSTDT
;
A
#
# COMPACT_ATOMS: atom_id res chain seq x y z
N MET A 1 -1.02 4.46 2.68
CA MET A 1 -0.96 4.49 4.16
C MET A 1 -2.28 5.03 4.69
N SER A 2 -3.32 4.27 4.43
CA SER A 2 -4.70 4.50 4.81
C SER A 2 -5.17 3.38 5.76
N SER A 3 -6.46 3.14 5.85
CA SER A 3 -7.06 2.08 6.68
C SER A 3 -8.04 1.24 5.88
N SER A 4 -8.63 0.25 6.54
CA SER A 4 -9.75 -0.53 6.01
C SER A 4 -10.92 0.34 5.55
N ALA A 5 -11.07 1.56 6.10
CA ALA A 5 -12.13 2.49 5.73
C ALA A 5 -12.16 2.82 4.23
N SER A 6 -10.99 2.94 3.60
CA SER A 6 -10.90 3.30 2.17
C SER A 6 -11.60 2.30 1.22
N TRP A 7 -11.83 1.08 1.67
CA TRP A 7 -12.54 0.06 0.90
C TRP A 7 -14.07 0.20 0.97
N VAL A 8 -14.57 1.05 1.88
CA VAL A 8 -16.01 1.26 2.17
C VAL A 8 -16.45 2.73 2.08
N GLU A 9 -15.52 3.68 1.93
CA GLU A 9 -15.80 5.13 1.88
C GLU A 9 -16.74 5.55 0.76
N MET A 10 -16.77 4.80 -0.36
CA MET A 10 -17.70 5.02 -1.47
C MET A 10 -19.16 4.61 -1.15
N GLY A 11 -19.41 4.12 0.06
CA GLY A 11 -20.73 3.67 0.49
C GLY A 11 -21.13 2.30 -0.07
N PRO A 12 -22.32 1.81 0.33
CA PRO A 12 -22.75 0.43 0.03
C PRO A 12 -22.85 0.09 -1.46
N THR A 13 -23.14 1.08 -2.29
CA THR A 13 -23.34 0.83 -3.73
C THR A 13 -22.04 0.83 -4.55
N ASN A 14 -20.99 1.51 -4.08
CA ASN A 14 -19.78 1.72 -4.87
C ASN A 14 -18.48 1.30 -4.15
N GLY A 15 -18.53 1.02 -2.85
CA GLY A 15 -17.37 0.52 -2.10
C GLY A 15 -17.10 -0.95 -2.46
N LEU A 16 -15.87 -1.25 -2.90
CA LEU A 16 -15.52 -2.58 -3.40
C LEU A 16 -15.80 -3.69 -2.39
N ALA A 17 -15.61 -3.43 -1.10
CA ALA A 17 -15.88 -4.41 -0.05
C ALA A 17 -17.37 -4.80 0.03
N TYR A 18 -18.27 -3.83 -0.09
CA TYR A 18 -19.71 -4.10 -0.11
C TYR A 18 -20.13 -4.85 -1.36
N ILE A 19 -19.60 -4.45 -2.53
CA ILE A 19 -19.93 -5.11 -3.80
C ILE A 19 -19.48 -6.58 -3.79
N LEU A 20 -18.29 -6.87 -3.28
CA LEU A 20 -17.82 -8.24 -3.13
C LEU A 20 -18.69 -9.04 -2.15
N TYR A 21 -19.10 -8.44 -1.03
CA TYR A 21 -20.04 -9.07 -0.08
C TYR A 21 -21.38 -9.39 -0.76
N ASP A 22 -21.95 -8.46 -1.52
CA ASP A 22 -23.19 -8.67 -2.25
C ASP A 22 -23.08 -9.75 -3.34
N GLN A 23 -21.85 -10.01 -3.83
CA GLN A 23 -21.54 -11.14 -4.72
C GLN A 23 -21.33 -12.47 -3.97
N GLY A 24 -21.52 -12.50 -2.66
CA GLY A 24 -21.44 -13.70 -1.81
C GLY A 24 -20.04 -14.05 -1.31
N TYR A 25 -19.08 -13.13 -1.40
CA TYR A 25 -17.76 -13.32 -0.79
C TYR A 25 -17.79 -13.00 0.71
N ASP A 26 -17.05 -13.80 1.49
CA ASP A 26 -16.71 -13.49 2.87
C ASP A 26 -15.54 -12.50 2.88
N VAL A 27 -15.83 -11.21 3.16
CA VAL A 27 -14.89 -10.10 2.97
C VAL A 27 -14.23 -9.71 4.28
N TRP A 28 -12.89 -9.75 4.29
CA TRP A 28 -12.05 -9.40 5.43
C TRP A 28 -11.24 -8.14 5.14
N LEU A 29 -11.33 -7.14 6.01
CA LEU A 29 -10.64 -5.85 5.86
C LEU A 29 -9.52 -5.73 6.90
N LEU A 30 -8.27 -5.70 6.43
CA LEU A 30 -7.09 -5.64 7.29
C LEU A 30 -6.71 -4.20 7.66
N ASN A 31 -6.34 -4.00 8.93
CA ASN A 31 -5.58 -2.84 9.40
C ASN A 31 -4.20 -3.29 9.87
N THR A 32 -3.16 -2.88 9.17
CA THR A 32 -1.78 -3.22 9.50
C THR A 32 -1.25 -2.43 10.69
N ARG A 33 -0.12 -2.86 11.28
CA ARG A 33 0.53 -2.18 12.41
C ARG A 33 0.71 -0.68 12.17
N GLY A 34 0.57 0.11 13.21
CA GLY A 34 0.68 1.57 13.15
C GLY A 34 -0.56 2.30 12.67
N ASN A 35 -1.53 1.60 12.07
CA ASN A 35 -2.83 2.14 11.76
C ASN A 35 -3.62 2.45 13.04
N ILE A 36 -4.44 3.50 13.06
CA ILE A 36 -5.21 3.90 14.25
C ILE A 36 -6.04 2.76 14.88
N TYR A 37 -6.48 1.80 14.07
CA TYR A 37 -7.22 0.63 14.54
C TYR A 37 -6.31 -0.53 15.02
N SER A 38 -4.98 -0.42 14.82
CA SER A 38 -4.00 -1.48 15.10
C SER A 38 -2.72 -0.93 15.75
N GLN A 39 -2.87 -0.01 16.73
CA GLN A 39 -1.74 0.60 17.45
C GLN A 39 -1.37 -0.11 18.75
N LYS A 40 -2.16 -1.08 19.19
CA LYS A 40 -1.83 -1.82 20.42
C LYS A 40 -0.59 -2.70 20.21
N HIS A 41 0.25 -2.75 21.23
CA HIS A 41 1.45 -3.61 21.23
C HIS A 41 1.41 -4.56 22.43
N VAL A 42 1.99 -5.76 22.28
CA VAL A 42 2.05 -6.77 23.35
C VAL A 42 2.87 -6.30 24.57
N ASN A 43 3.90 -5.48 24.31
CA ASN A 43 4.64 -4.77 25.37
C ASN A 43 4.02 -3.37 25.56
N PRO A 44 3.28 -3.12 26.66
CA PRO A 44 2.65 -1.82 26.90
C PRO A 44 3.66 -0.70 27.19
N ASN A 45 4.91 -1.04 27.50
CA ASN A 45 5.98 -0.11 27.82
C ASN A 45 6.96 0.10 26.65
N ILE A 46 6.61 -0.35 25.44
CA ILE A 46 7.46 -0.14 24.27
C ILE A 46 7.71 1.33 24.01
N GLN A 47 8.96 1.69 23.75
CA GLN A 47 9.31 3.08 23.46
C GLN A 47 8.81 3.46 22.05
N PRO A 48 8.37 4.72 21.83
CA PRO A 48 7.88 5.16 20.52
C PRO A 48 8.86 4.92 19.36
N ALA A 49 10.15 5.12 19.59
CA ALA A 49 11.19 4.89 18.60
C ALA A 49 11.27 3.41 18.17
N GLU A 50 11.09 2.49 19.10
CA GLU A 50 11.07 1.05 18.84
C GLU A 50 9.75 0.63 18.18
N TYR A 51 8.62 1.10 18.70
CA TYR A 51 7.28 0.82 18.15
C TYR A 51 7.18 1.19 16.67
N TRP A 52 7.66 2.37 16.28
CA TRP A 52 7.59 2.87 14.91
C TRP A 52 8.75 2.42 14.02
N SER A 53 9.65 1.58 14.52
CA SER A 53 10.81 1.08 13.77
C SER A 53 10.43 -0.07 12.82
N PHE A 54 9.50 0.19 11.90
CA PHE A 54 9.06 -0.77 10.89
C PHE A 54 8.80 -0.09 9.55
N SER A 55 8.90 -0.87 8.50
CA SER A 55 8.55 -0.49 7.13
C SER A 55 7.46 -1.41 6.56
N PHE A 56 7.24 -1.42 5.26
CA PHE A 56 6.38 -2.40 4.62
C PHE A 56 6.95 -3.83 4.66
N HIS A 57 8.24 -3.99 5.00
CA HIS A 57 8.87 -5.30 5.19
C HIS A 57 8.20 -6.05 6.35
N GLU A 58 8.09 -5.42 7.49
CA GLU A 58 7.49 -6.01 8.69
C GLU A 58 5.99 -6.28 8.51
N ILE A 59 5.30 -5.43 7.73
CA ILE A 59 3.90 -5.67 7.35
C ILE A 59 3.80 -6.96 6.52
N GLY A 60 4.68 -7.12 5.52
CA GLY A 60 4.71 -8.32 4.68
C GLY A 60 5.14 -9.58 5.41
N THR A 61 6.07 -9.48 6.36
CA THR A 61 6.64 -10.66 7.03
C THR A 61 5.92 -11.09 8.30
N TYR A 62 5.13 -10.22 8.93
CA TYR A 62 4.41 -10.51 10.16
C TYR A 62 2.91 -10.29 10.07
N ASP A 63 2.45 -9.11 9.61
CA ASP A 63 1.03 -8.75 9.66
C ASP A 63 0.20 -9.59 8.69
N LEU A 64 0.67 -9.70 7.44
CA LEU A 64 -0.04 -10.49 6.43
C LEU A 64 -0.08 -11.98 6.77
N PRO A 65 1.02 -12.65 7.17
CA PRO A 65 0.99 -14.03 7.61
C PRO A 65 0.02 -14.29 8.77
N ALA A 66 0.08 -13.45 9.82
CA ALA A 66 -0.81 -13.57 10.96
C ALA A 66 -2.29 -13.43 10.59
N THR A 67 -2.59 -12.49 9.69
CA THR A 67 -3.95 -12.27 9.19
C THR A 67 -4.43 -13.42 8.33
N ILE A 68 -3.60 -13.92 7.41
CA ILE A 68 -3.94 -15.06 6.54
C ILE A 68 -4.21 -16.31 7.39
N ASP A 69 -3.37 -16.60 8.37
CA ASP A 69 -3.55 -17.75 9.25
C ASP A 69 -4.84 -17.66 10.06
N GLU A 70 -5.17 -16.47 10.58
CA GLU A 70 -6.40 -16.28 11.35
C GLU A 70 -7.66 -16.40 10.47
N ILE A 71 -7.66 -15.82 9.27
CA ILE A 71 -8.78 -15.94 8.33
C ILE A 71 -9.00 -17.41 7.96
N LEU A 72 -7.94 -18.14 7.58
CA LEU A 72 -8.04 -19.55 7.20
C LEU A 72 -8.46 -20.43 8.38
N ARG A 73 -8.01 -20.11 9.60
CA ARG A 73 -8.45 -20.80 10.82
C ARG A 73 -9.94 -20.62 11.10
N ILE A 74 -10.46 -19.37 10.95
CA ILE A 74 -11.88 -19.06 11.21
C ILE A 74 -12.78 -19.64 10.12
N THR A 75 -12.38 -19.50 8.86
CA THR A 75 -13.21 -19.92 7.71
C THR A 75 -13.12 -21.41 7.39
N GLY A 76 -12.10 -22.10 7.89
CA GLY A 76 -11.80 -23.50 7.54
C GLY A 76 -11.37 -23.70 6.08
N LYS A 77 -11.09 -22.63 5.35
CA LYS A 77 -10.62 -22.70 3.95
C LYS A 77 -9.12 -22.95 3.88
N SER A 78 -8.66 -23.53 2.79
CA SER A 78 -7.24 -23.76 2.52
C SER A 78 -6.55 -22.58 1.84
N THR A 79 -7.33 -21.73 1.14
CA THR A 79 -6.83 -20.56 0.43
C THR A 79 -7.82 -19.39 0.52
N LEU A 80 -7.31 -18.20 0.28
CA LEU A 80 -8.08 -16.98 0.13
C LEU A 80 -7.66 -16.22 -1.13
N GLN A 81 -8.43 -15.23 -1.53
CA GLN A 81 -8.05 -14.23 -2.53
C GLN A 81 -7.55 -12.99 -1.82
N TYR A 82 -6.54 -12.34 -2.38
CA TYR A 82 -5.97 -11.12 -1.84
C TYR A 82 -6.14 -9.95 -2.82
N ILE A 83 -6.72 -8.87 -2.37
CA ILE A 83 -6.82 -7.62 -3.14
C ILE A 83 -6.02 -6.56 -2.38
N GLY A 84 -4.95 -6.08 -2.99
CA GLY A 84 -4.11 -5.03 -2.44
C GLY A 84 -4.19 -3.75 -3.26
N HIS A 85 -4.13 -2.61 -2.57
CA HIS A 85 -3.94 -1.31 -3.21
C HIS A 85 -2.62 -0.71 -2.72
N SER A 86 -1.82 -0.16 -3.65
CA SER A 86 -0.61 0.58 -3.29
C SER A 86 0.34 -0.25 -2.39
N GLN A 87 0.57 0.19 -1.15
CA GLN A 87 1.40 -0.50 -0.17
C GLN A 87 0.89 -1.92 0.16
N GLY A 88 -0.43 -2.17 0.04
CA GLY A 88 -0.96 -3.53 0.19
C GLY A 88 -0.37 -4.50 -0.83
N CYS A 89 -0.11 -4.02 -2.06
CA CYS A 89 0.59 -4.81 -3.07
C CYS A 89 2.06 -5.02 -2.69
N THR A 90 2.75 -3.96 -2.27
CA THR A 90 4.16 -4.03 -1.86
C THR A 90 4.37 -5.04 -0.74
N ALA A 91 3.55 -4.96 0.31
CA ALA A 91 3.61 -5.89 1.44
C ALA A 91 3.33 -7.33 1.03
N PHE A 92 2.38 -7.54 0.12
CA PHE A 92 2.11 -8.87 -0.44
C PHE A 92 3.33 -9.45 -1.18
N PHE A 93 3.97 -8.67 -2.06
CA PHE A 93 5.13 -9.14 -2.81
C PHE A 93 6.35 -9.37 -1.90
N VAL A 94 6.50 -8.62 -0.81
CA VAL A 94 7.48 -8.93 0.25
C VAL A 94 7.17 -10.28 0.88
N MET A 95 5.95 -10.49 1.35
CA MET A 95 5.52 -11.76 1.96
C MET A 95 5.75 -12.92 0.99
N ALA A 96 5.30 -12.79 -0.23
CA ALA A 96 5.38 -13.86 -1.22
C ALA A 96 6.82 -14.22 -1.59
N SER A 97 7.75 -13.24 -1.56
CA SER A 97 9.17 -13.45 -1.79
C SER A 97 9.89 -14.09 -0.60
N VAL A 98 9.62 -13.58 0.62
CA VAL A 98 10.34 -13.99 1.84
C VAL A 98 9.73 -15.26 2.44
N LEU A 99 8.42 -15.43 2.31
CA LEU A 99 7.63 -16.53 2.87
C LEU A 99 6.78 -17.23 1.79
N PRO A 100 7.39 -17.94 0.83
CA PRO A 100 6.67 -18.52 -0.32
C PRO A 100 5.53 -19.49 0.07
N SER A 101 5.59 -20.07 1.27
CA SER A 101 4.51 -20.91 1.80
C SER A 101 3.20 -20.14 1.99
N TYR A 102 3.27 -18.86 2.32
CA TYR A 102 2.08 -18.02 2.43
C TYR A 102 1.51 -17.61 1.07
N ALA A 103 2.37 -17.40 0.07
CA ALA A 103 1.89 -17.18 -1.29
C ALA A 103 1.06 -18.37 -1.85
N LYS A 104 1.34 -19.61 -1.39
CA LYS A 104 0.54 -20.79 -1.75
C LYS A 104 -0.86 -20.80 -1.10
N LYS A 105 -1.06 -20.04 -0.02
CA LYS A 105 -2.37 -19.85 0.63
C LYS A 105 -3.22 -18.80 -0.07
N VAL A 106 -2.68 -18.13 -1.09
CA VAL A 106 -3.40 -17.13 -1.91
C VAL A 106 -3.64 -17.71 -3.29
N SER A 107 -4.91 -17.85 -3.68
CA SER A 107 -5.29 -18.37 -5.00
C SER A 107 -5.12 -17.31 -6.09
N LEU A 108 -5.49 -16.07 -5.79
CA LEU A 108 -5.38 -14.92 -6.67
C LEU A 108 -4.93 -13.69 -5.88
N MET A 109 -3.89 -13.01 -6.37
CA MET A 109 -3.51 -11.66 -5.95
C MET A 109 -3.97 -10.64 -6.98
N GLN A 110 -4.82 -9.70 -6.59
CA GLN A 110 -5.17 -8.55 -7.41
C GLN A 110 -4.46 -7.30 -6.91
N ALA A 111 -3.57 -6.76 -7.74
CA ALA A 111 -2.71 -5.64 -7.43
C ALA A 111 -3.24 -4.37 -8.08
N LEU A 112 -3.91 -3.53 -7.29
CA LEU A 112 -4.41 -2.22 -7.70
C LEU A 112 -3.32 -1.19 -7.47
N SER A 113 -2.82 -0.56 -8.55
CA SER A 113 -1.74 0.44 -8.46
C SER A 113 -0.51 -0.05 -7.66
N PRO A 114 0.17 -1.12 -8.10
CA PRO A 114 1.24 -1.76 -7.33
C PRO A 114 2.50 -0.90 -7.26
N THR A 115 2.89 -0.47 -6.05
CA THR A 115 4.10 0.33 -5.77
C THR A 115 5.29 -0.58 -5.41
N VAL A 116 5.76 -1.38 -6.36
CA VAL A 116 6.88 -2.34 -6.19
C VAL A 116 8.17 -1.78 -6.75
N TYR A 117 8.17 -1.37 -8.01
CA TYR A 117 9.23 -0.60 -8.64
C TYR A 117 8.81 0.87 -8.71
N LEU A 118 9.74 1.79 -8.47
CA LEU A 118 9.44 3.22 -8.33
C LEU A 118 10.42 4.12 -9.07
N LYS A 119 11.29 3.56 -9.91
CA LYS A 119 12.30 4.33 -10.64
C LYS A 119 11.71 5.48 -11.44
N ASN A 120 10.55 5.24 -12.04
CA ASN A 120 9.85 6.20 -12.90
C ASN A 120 8.75 6.95 -12.15
N SER A 121 8.62 6.76 -10.82
CA SER A 121 7.64 7.49 -10.02
C SER A 121 7.82 9.00 -10.15
N GLN A 122 6.70 9.71 -10.33
CA GLN A 122 6.67 11.16 -10.45
C GLN A 122 6.37 11.86 -9.13
N SER A 123 6.18 11.12 -8.03
CA SER A 123 5.87 11.69 -6.71
C SER A 123 6.94 12.68 -6.24
N PRO A 124 6.64 13.98 -6.11
CA PRO A 124 7.58 14.97 -5.62
C PRO A 124 8.05 14.69 -4.19
N VAL A 125 7.18 14.10 -3.36
CA VAL A 125 7.50 13.74 -1.98
C VAL A 125 8.58 12.67 -1.93
N LEU A 126 8.43 11.58 -2.68
CA LEU A 126 9.43 10.52 -2.73
C LEU A 126 10.74 11.01 -3.33
N ARG A 127 10.67 11.84 -4.39
CA ARG A 127 11.85 12.45 -5.01
C ARG A 127 12.59 13.37 -4.05
N PHE A 128 11.87 14.20 -3.30
CA PHE A 128 12.49 15.07 -2.27
C PHE A 128 13.17 14.22 -1.19
N LEU A 129 12.48 13.21 -0.65
CA LEU A 129 13.05 12.34 0.38
C LEU A 129 14.26 11.54 -0.12
N SER A 130 14.31 11.20 -1.40
CA SER A 130 15.43 10.47 -1.99
C SER A 130 16.74 11.27 -2.06
N LEU A 131 16.69 12.59 -1.87
CA LEU A 131 17.89 13.44 -1.76
C LEU A 131 18.62 13.25 -0.42
N PHE A 132 17.93 12.76 0.62
CA PHE A 132 18.51 12.50 1.93
C PHE A 132 19.13 11.11 1.96
N LYS A 133 20.38 11.01 1.44
CA LYS A 133 21.17 9.79 1.55
C LYS A 133 21.88 9.78 2.90
N GLY A 134 21.41 8.96 3.84
CA GLY A 134 22.07 8.87 5.13
C GLY A 134 21.27 8.14 6.20
N ASN A 135 21.73 8.23 7.43
CA ASN A 135 21.10 7.54 8.54
C ASN A 135 19.81 8.24 8.96
N ILE A 136 18.70 7.87 8.29
CA ILE A 136 17.37 8.40 8.59
C ILE A 136 16.97 8.19 10.05
N ARG A 137 17.50 7.13 10.71
CA ARG A 137 17.24 6.88 12.14
C ARG A 137 17.74 8.03 13.01
N LEU A 138 18.95 8.56 12.72
CA LEU A 138 19.48 9.71 13.45
C LEU A 138 18.61 10.95 13.23
N LEU A 139 18.19 11.20 12.00
CA LEU A 139 17.31 12.32 11.67
C LEU A 139 15.96 12.20 12.38
N LEU A 140 15.30 11.05 12.31
CA LEU A 140 14.02 10.81 12.97
C LEU A 140 14.14 10.87 14.50
N ASN A 141 15.24 10.35 15.07
CA ASN A 141 15.52 10.45 16.51
C ASN A 141 15.65 11.91 16.95
N SER A 142 16.38 12.73 16.19
CA SER A 142 16.59 14.15 16.54
C SER A 142 15.32 15.00 16.39
N LEU A 143 14.42 14.62 15.47
CA LEU A 143 13.18 15.34 15.21
C LEU A 143 11.98 14.78 16.00
N GLY A 144 12.10 13.62 16.65
CA GLY A 144 10.98 12.92 17.29
C GLY A 144 9.87 12.51 16.30
N GLY A 145 10.21 12.41 15.01
CA GLY A 145 9.28 12.27 13.90
C GLY A 145 9.08 10.83 13.40
N PHE A 146 8.91 9.87 14.30
CA PHE A 146 8.79 8.44 13.91
C PHE A 146 7.45 8.07 13.27
N SER A 147 6.40 8.82 13.61
CA SER A 147 5.04 8.56 13.14
C SER A 147 4.58 9.64 12.17
N VAL A 148 3.98 9.21 11.07
CA VAL A 148 3.21 10.06 10.15
C VAL A 148 1.73 9.85 10.45
N ALA A 149 1.28 10.32 11.61
CA ALA A 149 -0.11 10.22 12.05
C ALA A 149 -0.70 11.60 12.31
N LYS A 150 -2.01 11.71 12.24
CA LYS A 150 -2.76 12.95 12.57
C LYS A 150 -2.41 13.50 13.96
N ASP A 151 -2.07 12.61 14.91
CA ASP A 151 -1.78 12.96 16.30
C ASP A 151 -0.32 13.38 16.53
N ASN A 152 0.55 13.33 15.52
CA ASN A 152 1.87 13.91 15.63
C ASN A 152 1.75 15.41 15.83
N LYS A 153 2.21 15.92 16.97
CA LYS A 153 2.07 17.34 17.35
C LYS A 153 2.55 18.32 16.29
N LEU A 154 3.66 17.99 15.60
CA LEU A 154 4.23 18.83 14.53
C LEU A 154 3.33 18.82 13.29
N ILE A 155 2.89 17.64 12.87
CA ILE A 155 1.98 17.49 11.72
C ILE A 155 0.63 18.11 12.04
N LYS A 156 0.12 17.92 13.26
CA LYS A 156 -1.12 18.54 13.72
C LYS A 156 -1.02 20.07 13.74
N GLN A 157 0.04 20.63 14.31
CA GLN A 157 0.24 22.09 14.32
C GLN A 157 0.36 22.65 12.90
N PHE A 158 1.13 21.99 12.04
CA PHE A 158 1.27 22.40 10.64
C PHE A 158 -0.07 22.34 9.90
N ARG A 159 -0.81 21.24 10.08
CA ARG A 159 -2.13 21.07 9.49
C ARG A 159 -3.14 22.07 10.06
N ASP A 160 -3.19 22.23 11.39
CA ASP A 160 -4.13 23.15 12.04
C ASP A 160 -3.85 24.60 11.64
N GLN A 161 -2.61 24.98 11.46
CA GLN A 161 -2.25 26.32 10.98
C GLN A 161 -2.59 26.56 9.52
N ILE A 162 -2.41 25.54 8.67
CA ILE A 162 -2.62 25.69 7.22
C ILE A 162 -4.04 25.30 6.81
N CYS A 163 -4.63 24.23 7.39
CA CYS A 163 -5.91 23.70 6.92
C CYS A 163 -7.15 24.34 7.57
N GLN A 164 -6.99 25.06 8.70
CA GLN A 164 -8.13 25.73 9.37
C GLN A 164 -8.52 27.09 8.78
N SER A 165 -7.75 27.65 7.87
CA SER A 165 -8.18 28.84 7.15
C SER A 165 -9.27 28.46 6.13
N LYS A 166 -10.50 28.93 6.38
CA LYS A 166 -11.75 28.47 5.75
C LYS A 166 -11.87 28.54 4.20
N GLN A 167 -10.93 29.11 3.48
CA GLN A 167 -10.96 29.20 2.03
C GLN A 167 -9.67 28.74 1.32
N LEU A 168 -8.51 29.03 1.86
CA LEU A 168 -7.24 28.57 1.27
C LEU A 168 -6.71 27.27 1.91
N GLY A 169 -7.07 27.00 3.15
CA GLY A 169 -6.49 25.90 3.90
C GLY A 169 -6.94 24.51 3.48
N SER A 170 -8.21 24.36 3.12
CA SER A 170 -8.72 23.08 2.58
C SER A 170 -8.08 22.75 1.23
N GLU A 171 -7.86 23.75 0.39
CA GLU A 171 -7.18 23.61 -0.90
C GLU A 171 -5.71 23.18 -0.71
N ILE A 172 -4.99 23.79 0.23
CA ILE A 172 -3.58 23.48 0.49
C ILE A 172 -3.43 22.05 1.08
N CYS A 173 -4.32 21.66 1.96
CA CYS A 173 -4.28 20.30 2.55
C CYS A 173 -4.64 19.22 1.53
N ARG A 174 -5.62 19.50 0.70
CA ARG A 174 -5.96 18.67 -0.46
C ARG A 174 -4.79 18.56 -1.43
N ILE A 175 -4.08 19.67 -1.69
CA ILE A 175 -2.88 19.72 -2.51
C ILE A 175 -1.78 18.81 -1.94
N PHE A 176 -1.61 18.72 -0.61
CA PHE A 176 -0.56 17.89 -0.03
C PHE A 176 -0.76 16.39 -0.29
N ASP A 177 -1.97 15.87 -0.12
CA ASP A 177 -2.28 14.48 -0.45
C ASP A 177 -2.19 14.22 -1.96
N PHE A 178 -2.63 15.17 -2.79
CA PHE A 178 -2.53 15.09 -4.24
C PHE A 178 -1.10 15.24 -4.77
N VAL A 179 -0.27 16.10 -4.17
CA VAL A 179 1.15 16.26 -4.56
C VAL A 179 1.93 14.97 -4.30
N ALA A 180 1.55 14.18 -3.30
CA ALA A 180 2.20 12.89 -3.05
C ALA A 180 1.85 11.83 -4.10
N CYS A 181 0.60 11.80 -4.59
CA CYS A 181 0.02 10.68 -5.32
C CYS A 181 -0.48 11.01 -6.74
N GLY A 182 -0.51 12.27 -7.12
CA GLY A 182 -1.04 12.76 -8.40
C GLY A 182 -2.36 13.53 -8.27
N PHE A 183 -2.64 14.42 -9.25
CA PHE A 183 -3.81 15.30 -9.23
C PHE A 183 -5.02 14.66 -9.93
N GLY A 184 -5.95 14.07 -9.17
CA GLY A 184 -7.14 13.37 -9.65
C GLY A 184 -8.47 14.12 -9.55
N TRP A 185 -8.48 15.44 -9.72
CA TRP A 185 -9.67 16.30 -9.54
C TRP A 185 -10.88 15.92 -10.40
N LYS A 186 -10.65 15.45 -11.62
CA LYS A 186 -11.71 15.14 -12.58
C LYS A 186 -12.52 13.90 -12.16
N GLN A 187 -11.86 12.92 -11.59
CA GLN A 187 -12.45 11.62 -11.26
C GLN A 187 -12.97 11.54 -9.82
N PHE A 188 -12.45 12.38 -8.92
CA PHE A 188 -12.83 12.34 -7.51
C PHE A 188 -14.28 12.80 -7.27
N ASN A 189 -14.99 12.08 -6.40
CA ASN A 189 -16.32 12.47 -5.96
C ASN A 189 -16.23 13.49 -4.81
N ASN A 190 -16.39 14.78 -5.11
CA ASN A 190 -16.27 15.85 -4.12
C ASN A 190 -17.25 15.72 -2.93
N THR A 191 -18.35 14.97 -3.07
CA THR A 191 -19.29 14.73 -1.94
C THR A 191 -18.67 13.84 -0.86
N LEU A 192 -17.64 13.08 -1.19
CA LEU A 192 -16.89 12.21 -0.27
C LEU A 192 -15.74 12.93 0.43
N GLU A 193 -15.42 14.17 0.03
CA GLU A 193 -14.26 14.90 0.58
C GLU A 193 -14.23 14.93 2.11
N PRO A 194 -15.34 15.21 2.83
CA PRO A 194 -15.33 15.20 4.30
C PRO A 194 -15.00 13.82 4.88
N ILE A 195 -15.57 12.76 4.30
CA ILE A 195 -15.36 11.38 4.73
C ILE A 195 -13.91 10.96 4.49
N VAL A 196 -13.40 11.19 3.27
CA VAL A 196 -12.01 10.86 2.91
C VAL A 196 -11.02 11.65 3.76
N ALA A 197 -11.28 12.95 4.01
CA ALA A 197 -10.43 13.78 4.88
C ALA A 197 -10.41 13.27 6.34
N GLU A 198 -11.53 12.76 6.85
CA GLU A 198 -11.61 12.15 8.18
C GLU A 198 -10.78 10.86 8.27
N HIS A 199 -10.83 10.03 7.23
CA HIS A 199 -10.20 8.72 7.21
C HIS A 199 -8.84 8.69 6.50
N SER A 200 -8.36 9.79 5.91
CA SER A 200 -7.01 9.89 5.37
C SER A 200 -5.95 9.96 6.46
N SER A 201 -4.71 9.57 6.15
CA SER A 201 -3.55 9.66 7.08
C SER A 201 -3.76 8.96 8.42
N GLN A 202 -4.24 7.72 8.36
CA GLN A 202 -4.63 6.93 9.55
C GLN A 202 -3.44 6.32 10.33
N GLY A 203 -2.25 6.84 10.16
CA GLY A 203 -1.05 6.42 10.87
C GLY A 203 -0.14 5.54 10.00
N ALA A 204 1.14 5.88 10.00
CA ALA A 204 2.20 5.14 9.34
C ALA A 204 3.53 5.42 10.01
N SER A 205 4.48 4.49 9.89
CA SER A 205 5.86 4.76 10.25
C SER A 205 6.55 5.63 9.19
N ALA A 206 7.36 6.58 9.63
CA ALA A 206 8.21 7.36 8.72
C ALA A 206 9.20 6.46 7.94
N PHE A 207 9.58 5.30 8.50
CA PHE A 207 10.41 4.33 7.82
C PHE A 207 9.75 3.74 6.58
N GLN A 208 8.42 3.62 6.54
CA GLN A 208 7.71 3.16 5.34
C GLN A 208 7.94 4.12 4.17
N ILE A 209 7.76 5.42 4.39
CA ILE A 209 7.94 6.44 3.35
C ILE A 209 9.40 6.51 2.90
N TYR A 210 10.32 6.44 3.86
CA TYR A 210 11.74 6.46 3.54
C TYR A 210 12.18 5.21 2.76
N HIS A 211 11.64 4.04 3.07
CA HIS A 211 11.93 2.82 2.33
C HIS A 211 11.48 2.95 0.86
N TYR A 212 10.31 3.55 0.60
CA TYR A 212 9.90 3.87 -0.77
C TYR A 212 10.86 4.81 -1.49
N SER A 213 11.42 5.81 -0.78
CA SER A 213 12.42 6.69 -1.38
C SER A 213 13.73 5.95 -1.72
N GLN A 214 14.07 4.90 -0.97
CA GLN A 214 15.20 4.01 -1.30
C GLN A 214 14.92 3.18 -2.55
N LEU A 215 13.70 2.62 -2.72
CA LEU A 215 13.31 1.89 -3.92
C LEU A 215 13.37 2.78 -5.17
N LEU A 216 13.00 4.05 -5.06
CA LEU A 216 13.08 5.02 -6.16
C LEU A 216 14.53 5.20 -6.66
N THR A 217 15.51 5.21 -5.75
CA THR A 217 16.92 5.45 -6.09
C THR A 217 17.67 4.18 -6.49
N SER A 218 17.34 3.04 -5.89
CA SER A 218 18.04 1.78 -6.12
C SER A 218 17.61 1.06 -7.40
N ASN A 219 16.43 1.39 -7.94
CA ASN A 219 15.78 0.64 -9.01
C ASN A 219 15.64 -0.86 -8.72
N ALA A 220 15.60 -1.23 -7.46
CA ALA A 220 15.49 -2.60 -7.01
C ALA A 220 14.37 -2.72 -5.98
N PHE A 221 13.60 -3.80 -6.06
CA PHE A 221 12.69 -4.17 -4.99
C PHE A 221 13.49 -4.93 -3.94
N ALA A 222 13.89 -4.25 -2.87
CA ALA A 222 14.84 -4.77 -1.88
C ALA A 222 14.43 -4.43 -0.46
N ALA A 223 15.06 -5.09 0.51
CA ALA A 223 14.92 -4.79 1.93
C ALA A 223 15.43 -3.38 2.28
N PHE A 224 15.12 -2.92 3.48
CA PHE A 224 15.48 -1.58 3.93
C PHE A 224 17.02 -1.41 3.98
N ASP A 225 17.53 -0.36 3.34
CA ASP A 225 18.95 -0.02 3.40
C ASP A 225 19.26 0.76 4.69
N ASN A 226 19.94 0.10 5.62
CA ASN A 226 20.40 0.70 6.88
C ASN A 226 21.79 1.36 6.77
N GLY A 227 22.41 1.32 5.58
CA GLY A 227 23.80 1.64 5.35
C GLY A 227 24.73 0.43 5.57
N GLU A 228 25.90 0.44 4.93
CA GLU A 228 26.80 -0.72 4.80
C GLU A 228 27.07 -1.46 6.12
N VAL A 229 27.42 -0.74 7.17
CA VAL A 229 27.76 -1.33 8.48
C VAL A 229 26.57 -2.09 9.09
N LEU A 230 25.40 -1.48 9.09
CA LEU A 230 24.19 -2.11 9.66
C LEU A 230 23.61 -3.17 8.73
N ASN A 231 23.77 -3.04 7.43
CA ASN A 231 23.40 -4.07 6.45
C ASN A 231 24.23 -5.34 6.66
N LEU A 232 25.55 -5.21 6.89
CA LEU A 232 26.43 -6.34 7.22
C LEU A 232 25.99 -7.05 8.49
N GLN A 233 25.58 -6.30 9.51
CA GLN A 233 25.08 -6.88 10.76
C GLN A 233 23.73 -7.60 10.59
N GLN A 234 22.81 -7.01 9.80
CA GLN A 234 21.45 -7.49 9.66
C GLN A 234 21.29 -8.53 8.56
N TYR A 235 21.98 -8.34 7.42
CA TYR A 235 21.80 -9.13 6.20
C TYR A 235 23.03 -9.95 5.81
N ASN A 236 24.16 -9.79 6.50
CA ASN A 236 25.47 -10.36 6.14
C ASN A 236 25.97 -9.90 4.74
N THR A 237 25.47 -8.78 4.23
CA THR A 237 25.84 -8.19 2.95
C THR A 237 25.90 -6.66 3.08
N PRO A 238 26.79 -5.97 2.33
CA PRO A 238 26.91 -4.50 2.41
C PRO A 238 25.71 -3.77 1.82
N LYS A 239 24.91 -4.44 0.98
CA LYS A 239 23.70 -3.92 0.38
C LYS A 239 22.50 -4.76 0.83
N PRO A 240 21.29 -4.15 0.94
CA PRO A 240 20.10 -4.91 1.30
C PRO A 240 19.78 -5.98 0.24
N PRO A 241 19.30 -7.17 0.64
CA PRO A 241 18.91 -8.22 -0.29
C PRO A 241 17.69 -7.81 -1.10
N ALA A 242 17.69 -8.14 -2.39
CA ALA A 242 16.52 -7.96 -3.25
C ALA A 242 15.47 -9.05 -2.96
N TYR A 243 14.20 -8.67 -3.07
CA TYR A 243 13.09 -9.61 -3.01
C TYR A 243 12.94 -10.33 -4.34
N ASN A 244 12.97 -11.66 -4.31
CA ASN A 244 12.79 -12.46 -5.52
C ASN A 244 11.30 -12.73 -5.75
N ILE A 245 10.71 -12.00 -6.70
CA ILE A 245 9.30 -12.14 -7.06
C ILE A 245 9.06 -13.07 -8.26
N SER A 246 10.12 -13.54 -8.92
CA SER A 246 10.00 -14.37 -10.15
C SER A 246 9.40 -15.75 -9.89
N GLN A 247 9.46 -16.24 -8.66
CA GLN A 247 9.01 -17.57 -8.27
C GLN A 247 7.72 -17.55 -7.44
N ILE A 248 6.98 -16.46 -7.46
CA ILE A 248 5.70 -16.36 -6.73
C ILE A 248 4.69 -17.33 -7.34
N PRO A 249 4.15 -18.28 -6.55
CA PRO A 249 3.35 -19.38 -7.10
C PRO A 249 1.88 -19.04 -7.35
N CYS A 250 1.35 -17.95 -6.76
CA CYS A 250 -0.05 -17.58 -6.93
C CYS A 250 -0.27 -16.84 -8.26
N GLN A 251 -1.52 -16.86 -8.73
CA GLN A 251 -1.93 -16.07 -9.87
C GLN A 251 -1.97 -14.58 -9.51
N VAL A 252 -1.55 -13.72 -10.43
CA VAL A 252 -1.50 -12.26 -10.22
C VAL A 252 -2.26 -11.53 -11.32
N ALA A 253 -3.16 -10.64 -10.94
CA ALA A 253 -3.80 -9.67 -11.82
C ALA A 253 -3.27 -8.27 -11.49
N LEU A 254 -2.81 -7.54 -12.50
CA LEU A 254 -2.24 -6.20 -12.36
C LEU A 254 -3.20 -5.15 -12.91
N HIS A 255 -3.46 -4.10 -12.14
CA HIS A 255 -4.29 -2.96 -12.54
C HIS A 255 -3.49 -1.67 -12.36
N HIS A 256 -3.25 -0.95 -13.43
CA HIS A 256 -2.52 0.31 -13.40
C HIS A 256 -3.10 1.32 -14.39
N SER A 257 -2.73 2.60 -14.25
CA SER A 257 -3.23 3.69 -15.09
C SER A 257 -2.10 4.54 -15.63
N GLN A 258 -2.43 5.33 -16.65
CA GLN A 258 -1.49 6.21 -17.32
C GLN A 258 -0.96 7.31 -16.39
N ASP A 259 -1.83 7.89 -15.57
CA ASP A 259 -1.55 9.12 -14.82
C ASP A 259 -1.24 8.87 -13.34
N ASP A 260 -1.00 7.62 -12.95
CA ASP A 260 -0.56 7.28 -11.60
C ASP A 260 0.90 7.69 -11.36
N TRP A 261 1.11 8.63 -10.47
CA TRP A 261 2.44 9.16 -10.17
C TRP A 261 3.30 8.25 -9.29
N LEU A 262 2.69 7.30 -8.61
CA LEU A 262 3.39 6.31 -7.78
C LEU A 262 3.67 5.03 -8.55
N ALA A 263 2.63 4.37 -9.05
CA ALA A 263 2.75 3.14 -9.82
C ALA A 263 2.76 3.45 -11.33
N SER A 264 3.85 4.05 -11.79
CA SER A 264 3.98 4.47 -13.19
C SER A 264 3.93 3.28 -14.16
N PRO A 265 3.40 3.47 -15.40
CA PRO A 265 3.31 2.38 -16.36
C PRO A 265 4.63 1.62 -16.63
N PRO A 266 5.80 2.29 -16.78
CA PRO A 266 7.06 1.56 -16.95
C PRO A 266 7.45 0.69 -15.74
N ASP A 267 7.16 1.16 -14.51
CA ASP A 267 7.47 0.42 -13.28
C ASP A 267 6.55 -0.80 -13.13
N VAL A 268 5.27 -0.67 -13.50
CA VAL A 268 4.35 -1.81 -13.51
C VAL A 268 4.67 -2.80 -14.64
N GLN A 269 5.12 -2.32 -15.78
CA GLN A 269 5.59 -3.19 -16.86
C GLN A 269 6.81 -4.00 -16.41
N GLN A 270 7.77 -3.37 -15.71
CA GLN A 270 8.91 -4.08 -15.11
C GLN A 270 8.44 -5.15 -14.11
N LEU A 271 7.45 -4.84 -13.27
CA LEU A 271 6.86 -5.82 -12.34
C LEU A 271 6.25 -7.00 -13.11
N LYS A 272 5.48 -6.74 -14.15
CA LYS A 272 4.87 -7.76 -15.01
C LYS A 272 5.90 -8.72 -15.61
N GLU A 273 7.01 -8.18 -16.10
CA GLU A 273 8.08 -8.95 -16.73
C GLU A 273 8.83 -9.86 -15.74
N GLN A 274 8.84 -9.50 -14.45
CA GLN A 274 9.45 -10.29 -13.39
C GLN A 274 8.54 -11.41 -12.86
N LEU A 275 7.22 -11.30 -13.06
CA LEU A 275 6.24 -12.26 -12.56
C LEU A 275 6.00 -13.37 -13.58
N SER A 276 5.98 -14.63 -13.11
CA SER A 276 5.73 -15.80 -13.96
C SER A 276 4.25 -16.12 -14.19
N ASN A 277 3.35 -15.67 -13.30
CA ASN A 277 1.95 -16.10 -13.24
C ASN A 277 0.96 -14.93 -13.37
N VAL A 278 1.22 -13.99 -14.28
CA VAL A 278 0.27 -12.90 -14.56
C VAL A 278 -0.88 -13.42 -15.40
N VAL A 279 -2.08 -13.46 -14.82
CA VAL A 279 -3.30 -13.96 -15.47
C VAL A 279 -4.15 -12.86 -16.08
N ASP A 280 -3.98 -11.62 -15.62
CA ASP A 280 -4.65 -10.44 -16.16
C ASP A 280 -3.79 -9.20 -16.01
N HIS A 281 -3.90 -8.27 -16.97
CA HIS A 281 -3.19 -7.00 -16.98
C HIS A 281 -4.09 -5.90 -17.51
N SER A 282 -4.63 -5.09 -16.62
CA SER A 282 -5.53 -3.97 -16.92
C SER A 282 -4.76 -2.66 -16.95
N TYR A 283 -4.79 -1.99 -18.08
CA TYR A 283 -4.26 -0.63 -18.26
C TYR A 283 -5.40 0.36 -18.46
N ILE A 284 -5.59 1.24 -17.47
CA ILE A 284 -6.66 2.25 -17.48
C ILE A 284 -6.13 3.49 -18.19
N GLN A 285 -6.69 3.80 -19.35
CA GLN A 285 -6.30 4.96 -20.19
C GLN A 285 -7.13 6.21 -19.91
N GLN A 286 -7.98 6.18 -18.87
CA GLN A 286 -8.78 7.32 -18.48
C GLN A 286 -7.88 8.48 -18.02
N GLU A 287 -7.93 9.62 -18.74
CA GLU A 287 -7.20 10.84 -18.38
C GLU A 287 -7.55 11.29 -16.95
N GLY A 288 -6.52 11.61 -16.18
CA GLY A 288 -6.66 12.04 -14.80
C GLY A 288 -7.09 10.96 -13.83
N PHE A 289 -6.87 9.67 -14.17
CA PHE A 289 -7.09 8.56 -13.26
C PHE A 289 -5.80 8.28 -12.49
N HIS A 290 -5.78 8.62 -11.21
CA HIS A 290 -4.60 8.64 -10.36
C HIS A 290 -4.64 7.55 -9.27
N HIS A 291 -3.67 7.59 -8.39
CA HIS A 291 -3.38 6.57 -7.38
C HIS A 291 -4.56 6.22 -6.45
N TYR A 292 -5.37 7.21 -6.03
CA TYR A 292 -6.53 6.97 -5.16
C TYR A 292 -7.80 6.60 -5.93
N ASP A 293 -7.84 6.81 -7.24
CA ASP A 293 -9.03 6.62 -8.05
C ASP A 293 -9.46 5.16 -8.18
N TYR A 294 -8.55 4.21 -7.87
CA TYR A 294 -8.87 2.77 -7.79
C TYR A 294 -9.88 2.42 -6.71
N LEU A 295 -10.06 3.31 -5.73
CA LEU A 295 -10.99 3.13 -4.62
C LEU A 295 -12.07 4.22 -4.57
N LEU A 296 -11.79 5.45 -5.03
CA LEU A 296 -12.59 6.65 -4.74
C LEU A 296 -13.09 7.40 -5.98
N SER A 297 -12.82 6.92 -7.20
CA SER A 297 -13.28 7.56 -8.43
C SER A 297 -14.79 7.41 -8.62
N LYS A 298 -15.44 8.43 -9.18
CA LYS A 298 -16.85 8.38 -9.61
C LYS A 298 -17.16 7.19 -10.51
N ASN A 299 -16.19 6.82 -11.32
CA ASN A 299 -16.32 5.82 -12.38
C ASN A 299 -15.60 4.51 -12.02
N VAL A 300 -15.20 4.34 -10.76
CA VAL A 300 -14.38 3.19 -10.31
C VAL A 300 -15.06 1.86 -10.58
N GLN A 301 -16.40 1.81 -10.54
CA GLN A 301 -17.16 0.59 -10.77
C GLN A 301 -16.77 -0.05 -12.11
N TYR A 302 -16.97 0.65 -13.22
CA TYR A 302 -16.72 0.09 -14.54
C TYR A 302 -15.23 0.13 -14.94
N LEU A 303 -14.43 1.06 -14.39
CA LEU A 303 -13.00 1.15 -14.71
C LEU A 303 -12.15 0.08 -14.00
N VAL A 304 -12.56 -0.33 -12.79
CA VAL A 304 -11.76 -1.20 -11.92
C VAL A 304 -12.58 -2.35 -11.35
N HIS A 305 -13.69 -2.07 -10.62
CA HIS A 305 -14.34 -3.05 -9.76
C HIS A 305 -14.94 -4.20 -10.54
N ASP A 306 -15.61 -3.94 -11.67
CA ASP A 306 -16.21 -4.99 -12.51
C ASP A 306 -15.15 -6.00 -12.98
N ARG A 307 -13.94 -5.52 -13.32
CA ARG A 307 -12.84 -6.40 -13.71
C ARG A 307 -12.27 -7.16 -12.52
N VAL A 308 -12.13 -6.51 -11.35
CA VAL A 308 -11.71 -7.17 -10.11
C VAL A 308 -12.66 -8.31 -9.76
N ILE A 309 -13.97 -8.07 -9.81
CA ILE A 309 -15.01 -9.06 -9.51
C ILE A 309 -14.95 -10.22 -10.52
N SER A 310 -14.85 -9.90 -11.81
CA SER A 310 -14.70 -10.90 -12.87
C SER A 310 -13.45 -11.78 -12.65
N ASN A 311 -12.32 -11.18 -12.27
CA ASN A 311 -11.10 -11.92 -11.96
C ASN A 311 -11.27 -12.79 -10.71
N CYS A 312 -11.95 -12.32 -9.67
CA CYS A 312 -12.27 -13.12 -8.49
C CYS A 312 -13.05 -14.39 -8.86
N ALA A 313 -14.06 -14.25 -9.70
CA ALA A 313 -14.88 -15.39 -10.14
C ALA A 313 -14.08 -16.34 -11.04
N ARG A 314 -13.25 -15.81 -11.95
CA ARG A 314 -12.56 -16.60 -12.97
C ARG A 314 -11.30 -17.30 -12.44
N TYR A 315 -10.52 -16.64 -11.60
CA TYR A 315 -9.19 -17.10 -11.20
C TYR A 315 -9.08 -17.39 -9.70
N GLY A 316 -10.09 -17.02 -8.90
CA GLY A 316 -10.06 -17.17 -7.46
C GLY A 316 -10.18 -18.60 -6.94
N HIS A 317 -10.63 -19.53 -7.76
CA HIS A 317 -10.70 -20.95 -7.43
C HIS A 317 -9.43 -21.65 -7.91
N LYS A 318 -8.65 -22.24 -7.00
CA LYS A 318 -7.75 -23.30 -7.42
C LYS A 318 -8.63 -24.47 -7.83
N SER A 319 -8.49 -24.93 -9.05
CA SER A 319 -9.00 -26.23 -9.46
C SER A 319 -8.23 -27.30 -8.67
N THR A 320 -8.73 -27.63 -7.48
CA THR A 320 -8.30 -28.79 -6.70
C THR A 320 -9.44 -29.79 -6.72
N ASP A 321 -9.82 -30.24 -7.92
CA ASP A 321 -10.64 -31.41 -8.13
C ASP A 321 -10.21 -32.03 -9.46
N THR A 322 -9.10 -32.73 -9.44
CA THR A 322 -8.81 -33.89 -10.28
C THR A 322 -8.02 -34.90 -9.48
#